data_1ca286505e1e7f7e64b1c3e23dcbcf73
#
_entry.id   1ca286505e1e7f7e64b1c3e23dcbcf73
#
_cell.length_a   1.000
_cell.length_b   1.000
_cell.length_c   1.000
_cell.angle_alpha   90.00
_cell.angle_beta   90.00
_cell.angle_gamma   90.00
#
_symmetry.space_group_name_H-M   'P 1'
#
loop_
_entity.id
_entity.type
_entity.pdbx_description
1 polymer ?
#
loop_
_entity_poly.entity_id
_entity_poly.type
_entity_poly.pdbx_seq_one_letter_code
_entity_poly.pdbx_strand_id
1 'polypeptide(L)'
;MPFFEVGHRQLIHVLTREQESLAMHFATVKENQFDGVAHRVTANGLTQIEDCVAYYECETISVYAGGDHNIIVAKVLQLQNHQEREPLIFAKSKFVGLDFAQSTL
;
A
#
# COMPACT_ATOMS: atom_id res chain seq x y z
N MET A 1 3.19 -10.42 14.52
CA MET A 1 2.11 -9.45 14.20
C MET A 1 0.90 -10.21 13.68
N PRO A 2 -0.27 -10.00 14.27
CA PRO A 2 -1.47 -10.75 13.85
C PRO A 2 -1.91 -10.46 12.41
N PHE A 3 -1.59 -9.27 11.87
CA PHE A 3 -2.02 -8.90 10.51
C PHE A 3 -1.23 -9.58 9.39
N PHE A 4 -0.11 -10.25 9.72
CA PHE A 4 0.77 -10.84 8.72
C PHE A 4 1.07 -12.32 9.01
N GLU A 5 0.11 -13.00 9.60
CA GLU A 5 0.21 -14.45 9.77
C GLU A 5 0.01 -15.15 8.42
N VAL A 6 0.59 -16.34 8.29
CA VAL A 6 0.41 -17.20 7.10
C VAL A 6 -1.09 -17.39 6.85
N GLY A 7 -1.50 -17.24 5.60
CA GLY A 7 -2.90 -17.34 5.18
C GLY A 7 -3.67 -16.03 5.29
N HIS A 8 -3.12 -15.00 5.90
CA HIS A 8 -3.77 -13.69 5.99
C HIS A 8 -3.83 -13.03 4.63
N ARG A 9 -5.00 -12.48 4.28
CA ARG A 9 -5.16 -11.72 3.05
C ARG A 9 -5.06 -10.24 3.32
N GLN A 10 -4.37 -9.55 2.42
CA GLN A 10 -4.20 -8.10 2.50
C GLN A 10 -4.32 -7.49 1.11
N LEU A 11 -4.66 -6.21 1.08
CA LEU A 11 -4.70 -5.43 -0.12
C LEU A 11 -3.61 -4.37 -0.04
N ILE A 12 -2.60 -4.48 -0.90
CA ILE A 12 -1.50 -3.53 -0.96
C ILE A 12 -1.87 -2.45 -1.96
N HIS A 13 -1.78 -1.21 -1.53
CA HIS A 13 -2.13 -0.03 -2.33
C HIS A 13 -0.88 0.70 -2.77
N VAL A 14 -0.83 1.07 -4.05
CA VAL A 14 0.18 1.99 -4.55
C VAL A 14 -0.52 3.34 -4.76
N LEU A 15 -0.19 4.30 -3.89
CA LEU A 15 -0.84 5.61 -3.88
C LEU A 15 -0.40 6.45 -5.07
N THR A 16 -1.27 7.39 -5.49
CA THR A 16 -0.94 8.37 -6.50
C THR A 16 -0.15 9.53 -5.89
N ARG A 17 0.50 10.31 -6.75
CA ARG A 17 1.22 11.52 -6.36
C ARG A 17 0.33 12.52 -5.59
N GLU A 18 -0.94 12.60 -5.95
CA GLU A 18 -1.91 13.49 -5.31
C GLU A 18 -2.35 12.99 -3.93
N GLN A 19 -2.02 11.76 -3.57
CA GLN A 19 -2.41 11.13 -2.30
C GLN A 19 -1.35 11.25 -1.21
N GLU A 20 -0.44 12.22 -1.31
CA GLU A 20 0.61 12.42 -0.29
C GLU A 20 0.03 12.66 1.10
N SER A 21 -1.01 13.49 1.20
CA SER A 21 -1.67 13.75 2.49
C SER A 21 -2.32 12.49 3.05
N LEU A 22 -2.83 11.62 2.18
CA LEU A 22 -3.39 10.34 2.58
C LEU A 22 -2.31 9.42 3.15
N ALA A 23 -1.12 9.38 2.54
CA ALA A 23 0.00 8.60 3.05
C ALA A 23 0.39 9.06 4.45
N MET A 24 0.46 10.37 4.68
CA MET A 24 0.75 10.93 5.99
C MET A 24 -0.36 10.61 7.00
N HIS A 25 -1.61 10.64 6.56
CA HIS A 25 -2.75 10.28 7.41
C HIS A 25 -2.60 8.85 7.96
N PHE A 26 -2.32 7.87 7.09
CA PHE A 26 -2.17 6.48 7.52
C PHE A 26 -0.90 6.24 8.34
N ALA A 27 0.13 7.07 8.17
CA ALA A 27 1.36 6.98 8.95
C ALA A 27 1.19 7.50 10.37
N THR A 28 0.27 8.43 10.60
CA THR A 28 0.13 9.15 11.87
C THR A 28 -1.14 8.82 12.65
N VAL A 29 -2.24 8.49 11.98
CA VAL A 29 -3.53 8.18 12.61
C VAL A 29 -3.58 6.68 12.90
N LYS A 30 -3.84 6.31 14.15
CA LYS A 30 -3.83 4.91 14.59
C LYS A 30 -5.21 4.30 14.74
N GLU A 31 -6.25 5.10 14.93
CA GLU A 31 -7.62 4.64 15.10
C GLU A 31 -8.52 5.29 14.06
N ASN A 32 -9.53 4.55 13.60
CA ASN A 32 -10.51 5.05 12.64
C ASN A 32 -9.83 5.64 11.39
N GLN A 33 -8.81 4.96 10.87
CA GLN A 33 -7.98 5.46 9.78
C GLN A 33 -8.75 5.75 8.51
N PHE A 34 -9.87 5.06 8.27
CA PHE A 34 -10.66 5.22 7.05
C PHE A 34 -11.73 6.32 7.16
N ASP A 35 -11.88 6.95 8.33
CA ASP A 35 -12.80 8.07 8.46
C ASP A 35 -12.36 9.23 7.58
N GLY A 36 -13.28 9.71 6.74
CA GLY A 36 -13.00 10.78 5.80
C GLY A 36 -12.21 10.36 4.55
N VAL A 37 -11.92 9.08 4.41
CA VAL A 37 -11.18 8.53 3.25
C VAL A 37 -12.16 7.82 2.33
N ALA A 38 -12.15 8.18 1.03
CA ALA A 38 -12.96 7.48 0.04
C ALA A 38 -12.47 6.04 -0.13
N HIS A 39 -13.32 5.09 0.22
CA HIS A 39 -12.98 3.67 0.17
C HIS A 39 -14.23 2.82 -0.07
N ARG A 40 -13.99 1.56 -0.40
CA ARG A 40 -15.06 0.54 -0.51
C ARG A 40 -14.54 -0.78 0.02
N VAL A 41 -15.46 -1.69 0.32
CA VAL A 41 -15.11 -3.06 0.71
C VAL A 41 -15.20 -3.95 -0.52
N THR A 42 -14.14 -4.72 -0.79
CA THR A 42 -14.09 -5.63 -1.93
C THR A 42 -14.96 -6.87 -1.68
N ALA A 43 -15.17 -7.68 -2.73
CA ALA A 43 -15.92 -8.93 -2.63
C ALA A 43 -15.34 -9.88 -1.57
N ASN A 44 -14.03 -9.82 -1.33
CA ASN A 44 -13.34 -10.65 -0.34
C ASN A 44 -13.24 -9.99 1.04
N GLY A 45 -13.95 -8.89 1.27
CA GLY A 45 -14.02 -8.23 2.57
C GLY A 45 -12.81 -7.33 2.88
N LEU A 46 -11.99 -7.00 1.91
CA LEU A 46 -10.84 -6.11 2.09
C LEU A 46 -11.24 -4.66 1.82
N THR A 47 -10.66 -3.74 2.57
CA THR A 47 -10.90 -2.31 2.38
C THR A 47 -10.01 -1.77 1.27
N GLN A 48 -10.61 -1.18 0.25
CA GLN A 48 -9.90 -0.61 -0.90
C GLN A 48 -10.08 0.90 -0.94
N ILE A 49 -8.96 1.63 -0.87
CA ILE A 49 -8.93 3.08 -1.02
C ILE A 49 -9.13 3.42 -2.49
N GLU A 50 -9.97 4.40 -2.80
CA GLU A 50 -10.23 4.81 -4.18
C GLU A 50 -9.08 5.61 -4.77
N ASP A 51 -8.99 5.59 -6.11
CA ASP A 51 -8.09 6.43 -6.91
C ASP A 51 -6.59 6.15 -6.75
N CYS A 52 -6.21 4.96 -6.30
CA CYS A 52 -4.81 4.55 -6.26
C CYS A 52 -4.28 4.16 -7.67
N VAL A 53 -2.96 4.11 -7.81
CA VAL A 53 -2.31 3.66 -9.04
C VAL A 53 -2.54 2.17 -9.27
N ALA A 54 -2.38 1.38 -8.22
CA ALA A 54 -2.47 -0.07 -8.32
C ALA A 54 -2.91 -0.67 -6.99
N TYR A 55 -3.47 -1.87 -7.09
CA TYR A 55 -3.89 -2.68 -5.95
C TYR A 55 -3.41 -4.10 -6.17
N TYR A 56 -2.78 -4.68 -5.14
CA TYR A 56 -2.35 -6.07 -5.15
C TYR A 56 -3.06 -6.80 -4.02
N GLU A 57 -4.00 -7.69 -4.36
CA GLU A 57 -4.60 -8.57 -3.35
C GLU A 57 -3.65 -9.76 -3.15
N CYS A 58 -3.16 -9.94 -1.94
CA CYS A 58 -2.13 -10.90 -1.61
C CYS A 58 -2.54 -11.81 -0.47
N GLU A 59 -1.93 -13.00 -0.43
CA GLU A 59 -2.03 -13.90 0.70
C GLU A 59 -0.63 -14.17 1.25
N THR A 60 -0.43 -13.97 2.53
CA THR A 60 0.86 -14.22 3.18
C THR A 60 1.16 -15.71 3.17
N ILE A 61 2.31 -16.10 2.63
CA ILE A 61 2.74 -17.49 2.58
C ILE A 61 3.87 -17.80 3.55
N SER A 62 4.69 -16.81 3.90
CA SER A 62 5.80 -17.00 4.84
C SER A 62 6.10 -15.70 5.57
N VAL A 63 6.55 -15.82 6.80
CA VAL A 63 7.01 -14.68 7.62
C VAL A 63 8.37 -15.08 8.20
N TYR A 64 9.39 -14.26 7.97
CA TYR A 64 10.74 -14.48 8.46
C TYR A 64 11.20 -13.33 9.33
N ALA A 65 11.93 -13.63 10.40
CA ALA A 65 12.57 -12.63 11.23
C ALA A 65 13.75 -12.00 10.47
N GLY A 66 13.83 -10.67 10.47
CA GLY A 66 14.93 -9.93 9.85
C GLY A 66 15.42 -8.82 10.77
N GLY A 67 16.14 -9.15 11.86
CA GLY A 67 16.57 -8.19 12.84
C GLY A 67 15.37 -7.63 13.61
N ASP A 68 15.16 -6.31 13.57
CA ASP A 68 14.02 -5.63 14.18
C ASP A 68 12.84 -5.51 13.22
N HIS A 69 12.92 -6.15 12.05
CA HIS A 69 11.85 -6.20 11.05
C HIS A 69 11.46 -7.64 10.76
N ASN A 70 10.25 -7.83 10.26
CA ASN A 70 9.80 -9.10 9.70
C ASN A 70 9.81 -9.01 8.18
N ILE A 71 10.23 -10.10 7.54
CA ILE A 71 10.15 -10.25 6.09
C ILE A 71 8.92 -11.08 5.77
N ILE A 72 7.99 -10.51 5.00
CA ILE A 72 6.73 -11.15 4.65
C ILE A 72 6.78 -11.50 3.18
N VAL A 73 6.60 -12.79 2.88
CA VAL A 73 6.47 -13.26 1.50
C VAL A 73 5.01 -13.54 1.25
N ALA A 74 4.46 -12.91 0.23
CA ALA A 74 3.05 -13.02 -0.10
C ALA A 74 2.86 -13.37 -1.57
N LYS A 75 1.83 -14.18 -1.83
CA LYS A 75 1.42 -14.52 -3.19
C LYS A 75 0.41 -13.48 -3.67
N VAL A 76 0.64 -12.93 -4.86
CA VAL A 76 -0.31 -12.02 -5.49
C VAL A 76 -1.43 -12.85 -6.12
N LEU A 77 -2.66 -12.61 -5.65
CA LEU A 77 -3.85 -13.32 -6.14
C LEU A 77 -4.56 -12.53 -7.24
N GLN A 78 -4.61 -11.20 -7.09
CA GLN A 78 -5.22 -10.30 -8.08
C GLN A 78 -4.43 -9.00 -8.14
N LEU A 79 -4.44 -8.40 -9.33
CA LEU A 79 -3.77 -7.12 -9.58
C LEU A 79 -4.72 -6.22 -10.38
N GLN A 80 -4.87 -4.97 -9.90
CA GLN A 80 -5.48 -3.88 -10.65
C GLN A 80 -4.43 -2.79 -10.84
N ASN A 81 -4.28 -2.30 -12.06
CA ASN A 81 -3.27 -1.29 -12.38
C ASN A 81 -3.88 -0.19 -13.24
N HIS A 82 -3.72 1.05 -12.80
CA HIS A 82 -4.16 2.25 -13.49
C HIS A 82 -2.93 3.01 -13.98
N GLN A 83 -2.37 2.59 -15.10
CA GLN A 83 -1.08 3.09 -15.62
C GLN A 83 -1.08 4.58 -15.94
N GLU A 84 -2.24 5.18 -16.17
CA GLU A 84 -2.39 6.60 -16.44
C GLU A 84 -2.14 7.50 -15.22
N ARG A 85 -2.05 6.90 -14.03
CA ARG A 85 -1.82 7.64 -12.78
C ARG A 85 -0.35 7.59 -12.39
N GLU A 86 0.15 8.68 -11.82
CA GLU A 86 1.53 8.75 -11.32
C GLU A 86 1.63 8.18 -9.92
N PRO A 87 2.58 7.27 -9.65
CA PRO A 87 2.77 6.76 -8.29
C PRO A 87 3.42 7.81 -7.37
N LEU A 88 3.10 7.70 -6.08
CA LEU A 88 3.76 8.46 -5.03
C LEU A 88 5.05 7.73 -4.65
N ILE A 89 6.18 8.43 -4.72
CA ILE A 89 7.49 7.86 -4.42
C ILE A 89 8.06 8.54 -3.18
N PHE A 90 8.53 7.72 -2.24
CA PHE A 90 9.24 8.19 -1.05
C PHE A 90 10.74 7.96 -1.26
N ALA A 91 11.49 9.06 -1.32
CA ALA A 91 12.94 9.01 -1.51
C ALA A 91 13.62 10.10 -0.68
N LYS A 92 14.76 9.77 -0.09
CA LYS A 92 15.54 10.71 0.73
C LYS A 92 14.69 11.37 1.83
N SER A 93 13.83 10.57 2.48
CA SER A 93 12.90 11.01 3.54
C SER A 93 11.86 12.03 3.09
N LYS A 94 11.58 12.08 1.79
CA LYS A 94 10.56 12.98 1.20
C LYS A 94 9.71 12.24 0.19
N PHE A 95 8.47 12.67 0.03
CA PHE A 95 7.65 12.21 -1.08
C PHE A 95 8.00 12.99 -2.34
N VAL A 96 8.21 12.28 -3.43
CA VAL A 96 8.61 12.85 -4.72
C VAL A 96 7.77 12.25 -5.84
N GLY A 97 7.76 12.91 -7.00
CA GLY A 97 7.11 12.40 -8.18
C GLY A 97 8.04 11.50 -9.00
N LEU A 98 7.45 10.88 -10.00
CA LEU A 98 8.16 9.96 -10.88
C LEU A 98 9.32 10.63 -11.63
N ASP A 99 9.17 11.90 -12.01
CA ASP A 99 10.20 12.65 -12.70
C ASP A 99 11.50 12.72 -11.91
N PHE A 100 11.39 12.95 -10.59
CA PHE A 100 12.55 12.93 -9.71
C PHE A 100 13.20 11.55 -9.69
N ALA A 101 12.41 10.50 -9.59
CA ALA A 101 12.92 9.12 -9.57
C ALA A 101 13.66 8.78 -10.87
N GLN A 102 13.13 9.20 -12.01
CA GLN A 102 13.77 8.99 -13.30
C GLN A 102 15.10 9.75 -13.42
N SER A 103 15.17 10.96 -12.89
CA SER A 103 16.39 11.78 -12.98
C SER A 103 17.52 11.27 -12.09
N THR A 104 17.22 10.44 -11.09
CA THR A 104 18.22 9.86 -10.20
C THR A 104 18.77 8.51 -10.69
N LEU A 105 18.17 7.97 -11.70
CA LEU A 105 18.58 6.71 -12.29
C LEU A 105 19.58 6.92 -13.42
#